data_241e0e51a7f44b67bf8774eefea14030
#
_entry.id   241e0e51a7f44b67bf8774eefea14030
#
_cell.length_a   1.000
_cell.length_b   1.000
_cell.length_c   1.000
_cell.angle_alpha   90.00
_cell.angle_beta   90.00
_cell.angle_gamma   90.00
#
_symmetry.space_group_name_H-M   'P 1'
#
loop_
_entity.id
_entity.type
_entity.pdbx_description
1 polymer ?
#
loop_
_entity_poly.entity_id
_entity_poly.type
_entity_poly.pdbx_seq_one_letter_code
_entity_poly.pdbx_strand_id
1 'polypeptide(L)'
;IKHFENFYKNVGYPISLARGSFWLGLSHEKKNNLDKAKKYYKESAKFTNTYYGQLSFNKIYIGQDFKLSSEFKVTNGYEKEFNKNKLIRHVKLLKEMDRTRFSKDILKHLATLNIEKGSEILAARLSTEVGRFDYAIQIAKQASYEKRFYNEINYPIIQTPKIVNKKSMPKPELVLAVIRQESEFDQRANSYV
;
A
#
# COMPACT_ATOMS: atom_id res chain seq x y z
N ILE A 1 -8.10 28.47 3.45
CA ILE A 1 -9.11 27.71 2.71
C ILE A 1 -8.83 27.76 1.22
N LYS A 2 -8.82 28.92 0.57
CA LYS A 2 -8.64 29.07 -0.89
C LYS A 2 -7.49 28.24 -1.48
N HIS A 3 -6.31 28.23 -0.84
CA HIS A 3 -5.16 27.42 -1.30
C HIS A 3 -5.42 25.91 -1.22
N PHE A 4 -6.06 25.45 -0.13
CA PHE A 4 -6.40 24.02 0.01
C PHE A 4 -7.52 23.60 -0.94
N GLU A 5 -8.48 24.48 -1.25
CA GLU A 5 -9.50 24.22 -2.28
C GLU A 5 -8.86 24.08 -3.66
N ASN A 6 -7.93 24.97 -3.99
CA ASN A 6 -7.19 24.89 -5.26
C ASN A 6 -6.35 23.61 -5.33
N PHE A 7 -5.64 23.28 -4.26
CA PHE A 7 -4.89 22.01 -4.17
C PHE A 7 -5.81 20.80 -4.36
N TYR A 8 -6.92 20.72 -3.59
CA TYR A 8 -7.84 19.59 -3.62
C TYR A 8 -8.49 19.38 -4.99
N LYS A 9 -8.79 20.46 -5.71
CA LYS A 9 -9.36 20.40 -7.07
C LYS A 9 -8.39 19.88 -8.13
N ASN A 10 -7.09 20.05 -7.91
CA ASN A 10 -6.06 19.73 -8.90
C ASN A 10 -5.32 18.41 -8.61
N VAL A 11 -5.71 17.65 -7.59
CA VAL A 11 -5.09 16.37 -7.26
C VAL A 11 -6.04 15.19 -7.49
N GLY A 12 -5.49 14.03 -7.87
CA GLY A 12 -6.27 12.81 -8.15
C GLY A 12 -5.89 11.62 -7.26
N TYR A 13 -4.67 11.60 -6.73
CA TYR A 13 -4.19 10.45 -5.95
C TYR A 13 -4.78 10.40 -4.54
N PRO A 14 -5.10 9.20 -4.02
CA PRO A 14 -5.70 9.01 -2.70
C PRO A 14 -4.99 9.74 -1.57
N ILE A 15 -3.64 9.69 -1.52
CA ILE A 15 -2.85 10.38 -0.50
C ILE A 15 -3.02 11.91 -0.54
N SER A 16 -3.10 12.47 -1.74
CA SER A 16 -3.26 13.91 -1.94
C SER A 16 -4.69 14.35 -1.69
N LEU A 17 -5.68 13.56 -2.10
CA LEU A 17 -7.11 13.80 -1.83
C LEU A 17 -7.38 13.76 -0.32
N ALA A 18 -6.86 12.75 0.39
CA ALA A 18 -6.99 12.66 1.84
C ALA A 18 -6.36 13.86 2.55
N ARG A 19 -5.15 14.25 2.13
CA ARG A 19 -4.45 15.43 2.68
C ARG A 19 -5.25 16.71 2.44
N GLY A 20 -5.65 16.97 1.20
CA GLY A 20 -6.38 18.20 0.84
C GLY A 20 -7.70 18.32 1.57
N SER A 21 -8.50 17.24 1.61
CA SER A 21 -9.78 17.24 2.33
C SER A 21 -9.60 17.34 3.84
N PHE A 22 -8.58 16.70 4.45
CA PHE A 22 -8.28 16.88 5.88
C PHE A 22 -8.00 18.35 6.23
N TRP A 23 -7.11 19.01 5.47
CA TRP A 23 -6.75 20.41 5.72
C TRP A 23 -7.90 21.36 5.45
N LEU A 24 -8.77 21.07 4.49
CA LEU A 24 -10.03 21.80 4.31
C LEU A 24 -10.96 21.63 5.50
N GLY A 25 -11.13 20.42 5.98
CA GLY A 25 -11.89 20.11 7.19
C GLY A 25 -11.39 20.92 8.39
N LEU A 26 -10.07 20.85 8.65
CA LEU A 26 -9.45 21.58 9.76
C LEU A 26 -9.59 23.13 9.60
N SER A 27 -9.45 23.64 8.39
CA SER A 27 -9.60 25.07 8.12
C SER A 27 -11.04 25.56 8.36
N HIS A 28 -12.05 24.76 8.01
CA HIS A 28 -13.45 25.06 8.27
C HIS A 28 -13.80 24.92 9.76
N GLU A 29 -13.25 23.91 10.44
CA GLU A 29 -13.38 23.74 11.89
C GLU A 29 -12.85 24.96 12.65
N LYS A 30 -11.66 25.45 12.29
CA LYS A 30 -11.08 26.68 12.88
C LYS A 30 -11.89 27.96 12.61
N LYS A 31 -12.71 27.97 11.58
CA LYS A 31 -13.67 29.04 11.28
C LYS A 31 -15.07 28.81 11.87
N ASN A 32 -15.21 27.81 12.74
CA ASN A 32 -16.48 27.40 13.35
C ASN A 32 -17.58 27.01 12.31
N ASN A 33 -17.15 26.58 11.12
CA ASN A 33 -18.07 26.10 10.07
C ASN A 33 -18.10 24.56 10.12
N LEU A 34 -18.79 24.04 11.14
CA LEU A 34 -18.73 22.63 11.52
C LEU A 34 -19.32 21.69 10.45
N ASP A 35 -20.36 22.10 9.73
CA ASP A 35 -20.97 21.28 8.68
C ASP A 35 -20.00 21.04 7.50
N LYS A 36 -19.33 22.11 7.05
CA LYS A 36 -18.31 21.98 6.02
C LYS A 36 -17.10 21.19 6.52
N ALA A 37 -16.68 21.40 7.77
CA ALA A 37 -15.61 20.63 8.38
C ALA A 37 -15.92 19.14 8.37
N LYS A 38 -17.10 18.75 8.85
CA LYS A 38 -17.58 17.36 8.87
C LYS A 38 -17.65 16.75 7.46
N LYS A 39 -18.13 17.52 6.48
CA LYS A 39 -18.16 17.08 5.07
C LYS A 39 -16.74 16.70 4.58
N TYR A 40 -15.76 17.60 4.75
CA TYR A 40 -14.41 17.38 4.26
C TYR A 40 -13.68 16.27 5.03
N TYR A 41 -13.89 16.15 6.34
CA TYR A 41 -13.36 15.02 7.10
C TYR A 41 -13.96 13.69 6.64
N LYS A 42 -15.25 13.62 6.31
CA LYS A 42 -15.86 12.41 5.72
C LYS A 42 -15.24 12.05 4.37
N GLU A 43 -14.95 13.05 3.52
CA GLU A 43 -14.25 12.79 2.25
C GLU A 43 -12.83 12.23 2.48
N SER A 44 -12.08 12.81 3.42
CA SER A 44 -10.75 12.30 3.78
C SER A 44 -10.82 10.89 4.36
N ALA A 45 -11.78 10.60 5.22
CA ALA A 45 -11.96 9.31 5.90
C ALA A 45 -12.24 8.13 4.95
N LYS A 46 -12.59 8.39 3.69
CA LYS A 46 -12.71 7.34 2.67
C LYS A 46 -11.36 6.67 2.34
N PHE A 47 -10.25 7.30 2.68
CA PHE A 47 -8.89 6.87 2.35
C PHE A 47 -8.13 6.37 3.58
N THR A 48 -8.68 5.39 4.31
CA THR A 48 -8.09 4.84 5.54
C THR A 48 -6.71 4.20 5.34
N ASN A 49 -6.29 3.95 4.10
CA ASN A 49 -4.93 3.55 3.76
C ASN A 49 -3.91 4.71 3.83
N THR A 50 -4.34 5.91 4.16
CA THR A 50 -3.50 7.10 4.26
C THR A 50 -3.54 7.70 5.66
N TYR A 51 -2.45 8.35 6.08
CA TYR A 51 -2.36 9.00 7.40
C TYR A 51 -3.51 10.00 7.65
N TYR A 52 -3.76 10.90 6.70
CA TYR A 52 -4.84 11.89 6.86
C TYR A 52 -6.24 11.27 6.82
N GLY A 53 -6.41 10.18 6.07
CA GLY A 53 -7.65 9.40 6.08
C GLY A 53 -7.95 8.80 7.44
N GLN A 54 -6.95 8.20 8.10
CA GLN A 54 -7.07 7.65 9.45
C GLN A 54 -7.35 8.74 10.48
N LEU A 55 -6.64 9.87 10.43
CA LEU A 55 -6.91 11.01 11.30
C LEU A 55 -8.35 11.51 11.16
N SER A 56 -8.82 11.61 9.92
CA SER A 56 -10.20 12.05 9.64
C SER A 56 -11.23 11.03 10.09
N PHE A 57 -10.95 9.74 9.91
CA PHE A 57 -11.82 8.66 10.38
C PHE A 57 -12.00 8.75 11.90
N ASN A 58 -10.92 8.88 12.65
CA ASN A 58 -10.97 8.98 14.11
C ASN A 58 -11.69 10.24 14.60
N LYS A 59 -11.66 11.34 13.82
CA LYS A 59 -12.44 12.56 14.14
C LYS A 59 -13.94 12.39 13.91
N ILE A 60 -14.34 11.61 12.92
CA ILE A 60 -15.76 11.45 12.53
C ILE A 60 -16.42 10.26 13.22
N TYR A 61 -15.68 9.17 13.39
CA TYR A 61 -16.17 7.90 13.90
C TYR A 61 -15.50 7.56 15.24
N ILE A 62 -15.73 8.42 16.23
CA ILE A 62 -15.12 8.30 17.56
C ILE A 62 -15.43 6.94 18.17
N GLY A 63 -14.38 6.24 18.64
CA GLY A 63 -14.50 4.92 19.28
C GLY A 63 -14.74 3.76 18.31
N GLN A 64 -14.67 3.99 17.00
CA GLN A 64 -14.73 2.93 16.00
C GLN A 64 -13.35 2.62 15.43
N ASP A 65 -13.06 1.35 15.22
CA ASP A 65 -11.86 0.92 14.52
C ASP A 65 -12.09 0.99 12.99
N PHE A 66 -11.13 1.56 12.27
CA PHE A 66 -11.16 1.49 10.83
C PHE A 66 -10.64 0.15 10.32
N LYS A 67 -11.27 -0.36 9.26
CA LYS A 67 -10.79 -1.54 8.55
C LYS A 67 -10.11 -1.11 7.26
N LEU A 68 -8.94 -1.68 7.01
CA LEU A 68 -8.31 -1.59 5.71
C LEU A 68 -9.00 -2.61 4.79
N SER A 69 -9.90 -2.14 3.94
CA SER A 69 -10.56 -3.01 2.96
C SER A 69 -9.60 -3.39 1.85
N SER A 70 -9.58 -4.67 1.48
CA SER A 70 -8.92 -5.19 0.28
C SER A 70 -10.02 -5.82 -0.56
N GLU A 71 -10.55 -5.06 -1.51
CA GLU A 71 -11.78 -5.45 -2.24
C GLU A 71 -11.52 -6.26 -3.50
N PHE A 72 -10.27 -6.36 -3.95
CA PHE A 72 -9.97 -6.96 -5.24
C PHE A 72 -9.74 -8.47 -5.13
N LYS A 73 -10.45 -9.23 -5.97
CA LYS A 73 -10.33 -10.70 -6.04
C LYS A 73 -9.82 -11.10 -7.43
N VAL A 74 -9.05 -12.18 -7.44
CA VAL A 74 -8.67 -12.84 -8.69
C VAL A 74 -9.93 -13.48 -9.29
N THR A 75 -10.19 -13.24 -10.58
CA THR A 75 -11.30 -13.86 -11.30
C THR A 75 -11.15 -15.37 -11.34
N ASN A 76 -12.24 -16.12 -11.11
CA ASN A 76 -12.22 -17.57 -11.12
C ASN A 76 -11.60 -18.12 -12.40
N GLY A 77 -10.65 -19.04 -12.25
CA GLY A 77 -9.94 -19.68 -13.37
C GLY A 77 -8.76 -18.87 -13.94
N TYR A 78 -8.68 -17.56 -13.68
CA TYR A 78 -7.60 -16.74 -14.22
C TYR A 78 -6.22 -17.09 -13.63
N GLU A 79 -6.16 -17.54 -12.40
CA GLU A 79 -4.89 -18.00 -11.80
C GLU A 79 -4.27 -19.17 -12.58
N LYS A 80 -5.10 -20.09 -13.07
CA LYS A 80 -4.64 -21.21 -13.93
C LYS A 80 -4.11 -20.71 -15.27
N GLU A 81 -4.78 -19.73 -15.86
CA GLU A 81 -4.37 -19.09 -17.12
C GLU A 81 -3.04 -18.34 -16.91
N PHE A 82 -2.96 -17.52 -15.85
CA PHE A 82 -1.76 -16.77 -15.48
C PHE A 82 -0.56 -17.71 -15.30
N ASN A 83 -0.72 -18.81 -14.58
CA ASN A 83 0.35 -19.77 -14.30
C ASN A 83 0.88 -20.53 -15.54
N LYS A 84 0.15 -20.50 -16.67
CA LYS A 84 0.66 -21.02 -17.96
C LYS A 84 1.63 -20.07 -18.66
N ASN A 85 1.76 -18.83 -18.20
CA ASN A 85 2.66 -17.87 -18.81
C ASN A 85 4.12 -18.31 -18.62
N LYS A 86 4.85 -18.41 -19.73
CA LYS A 86 6.27 -18.86 -19.75
C LYS A 86 7.17 -17.98 -18.88
N LEU A 87 6.88 -16.70 -18.74
CA LEU A 87 7.64 -15.77 -17.91
C LEU A 87 7.68 -16.16 -16.44
N ILE A 88 6.65 -16.81 -15.92
CA ILE A 88 6.62 -17.31 -14.53
C ILE A 88 7.71 -18.35 -14.31
N ARG A 89 7.91 -19.26 -15.28
CA ARG A 89 9.01 -20.23 -15.22
C ARG A 89 10.36 -19.53 -15.17
N HIS A 90 10.56 -18.45 -15.95
CA HIS A 90 11.80 -17.68 -15.90
C HIS A 90 12.03 -17.03 -14.54
N VAL A 91 10.97 -16.46 -13.93
CA VAL A 91 11.06 -15.89 -12.57
C VAL A 91 11.48 -16.96 -11.56
N LYS A 92 10.89 -18.17 -11.63
CA LYS A 92 11.24 -19.29 -10.73
C LYS A 92 12.67 -19.77 -10.95
N LEU A 93 13.13 -19.90 -12.18
CA LEU A 93 14.52 -20.23 -12.50
C LEU A 93 15.50 -19.16 -11.96
N LEU A 94 15.17 -17.87 -12.09
CA LEU A 94 15.99 -16.81 -11.50
C LEU A 94 16.08 -16.91 -9.97
N LYS A 95 15.04 -17.40 -9.28
CA LYS A 95 15.08 -17.70 -7.85
C LYS A 95 16.05 -18.86 -7.54
N GLU A 96 15.95 -19.97 -8.28
CA GLU A 96 16.84 -21.12 -8.12
C GLU A 96 18.32 -20.78 -8.33
N MET A 97 18.60 -19.85 -9.22
CA MET A 97 19.94 -19.33 -9.52
C MET A 97 20.42 -18.23 -8.56
N ASP A 98 19.64 -17.85 -7.54
CA ASP A 98 19.87 -16.68 -6.67
C ASP A 98 20.04 -15.35 -7.45
N ARG A 99 19.31 -15.21 -8.54
CA ARG A 99 19.35 -14.06 -9.46
C ARG A 99 18.04 -13.27 -9.48
N THR A 100 17.27 -13.27 -8.39
CA THR A 100 15.94 -12.65 -8.30
C THR A 100 15.92 -11.15 -8.64
N ARG A 101 17.05 -10.45 -8.55
CA ARG A 101 17.16 -9.04 -8.95
C ARG A 101 16.76 -8.79 -10.41
N PHE A 102 16.95 -9.78 -11.29
CA PHE A 102 16.62 -9.67 -12.71
C PHE A 102 15.14 -9.97 -13.01
N SER A 103 14.35 -10.38 -12.02
CA SER A 103 12.92 -10.66 -12.21
C SER A 103 12.04 -9.41 -12.15
N LYS A 104 12.58 -8.24 -11.77
CA LYS A 104 11.81 -7.02 -11.51
C LYS A 104 10.89 -6.61 -12.68
N ASP A 105 11.47 -6.49 -13.85
CA ASP A 105 10.72 -6.03 -15.03
C ASP A 105 9.76 -7.11 -15.54
N ILE A 106 10.12 -8.37 -15.40
CA ILE A 106 9.22 -9.51 -15.71
C ILE A 106 8.00 -9.46 -14.78
N LEU A 107 8.19 -9.28 -13.48
CA LEU A 107 7.10 -9.20 -12.50
C LEU A 107 6.21 -7.99 -12.73
N LYS A 108 6.81 -6.84 -13.04
CA LYS A 108 6.04 -5.63 -13.42
C LYS A 108 5.21 -5.87 -14.67
N HIS A 109 5.79 -6.48 -15.70
CA HIS A 109 5.06 -6.82 -16.91
C HIS A 109 3.90 -7.79 -16.63
N LEU A 110 4.15 -8.86 -15.88
CA LEU A 110 3.10 -9.80 -15.48
C LEU A 110 1.94 -9.13 -14.75
N ALA A 111 2.23 -8.11 -13.93
CA ALA A 111 1.22 -7.35 -13.22
C ALA A 111 0.27 -6.59 -14.16
N THR A 112 0.75 -6.15 -15.32
CA THR A 112 -0.04 -5.33 -16.26
C THR A 112 -0.86 -6.13 -17.28
N LEU A 113 -0.71 -7.45 -17.36
CA LEU A 113 -1.31 -8.27 -18.42
C LEU A 113 -2.83 -8.23 -18.45
N ASN A 114 -3.49 -8.32 -17.29
CA ASN A 114 -4.93 -8.27 -17.17
C ASN A 114 -5.35 -7.86 -15.75
N ILE A 115 -5.28 -6.56 -15.49
CA ILE A 115 -5.52 -5.97 -14.17
C ILE A 115 -6.91 -6.32 -13.66
N GLU A 116 -7.93 -6.24 -14.51
CA GLU A 116 -9.32 -6.51 -14.14
C GLU A 116 -9.55 -7.97 -13.71
N LYS A 117 -8.74 -8.91 -14.20
CA LYS A 117 -8.79 -10.32 -13.78
C LYS A 117 -7.92 -10.62 -12.56
N GLY A 118 -7.05 -9.71 -12.13
CA GLY A 118 -6.22 -9.85 -10.94
C GLY A 118 -4.74 -10.16 -11.21
N SER A 119 -4.20 -9.81 -12.37
CA SER A 119 -2.78 -10.02 -12.71
C SER A 119 -1.84 -9.33 -11.72
N GLU A 120 -2.20 -8.14 -11.19
CA GLU A 120 -1.42 -7.44 -10.17
C GLU A 120 -1.26 -8.27 -8.89
N ILE A 121 -2.36 -8.85 -8.39
CA ILE A 121 -2.33 -9.68 -7.17
C ILE A 121 -1.47 -10.92 -7.41
N LEU A 122 -1.62 -11.59 -8.55
CA LEU A 122 -0.88 -12.80 -8.86
C LEU A 122 0.62 -12.53 -9.05
N ALA A 123 0.97 -11.44 -9.73
CA ALA A 123 2.37 -11.03 -9.87
C ALA A 123 2.99 -10.62 -8.53
N ALA A 124 2.23 -9.95 -7.66
CA ALA A 124 2.70 -9.60 -6.32
C ALA A 124 2.88 -10.84 -5.43
N ARG A 125 1.96 -11.82 -5.48
CA ARG A 125 2.11 -13.12 -4.80
C ARG A 125 3.33 -13.87 -5.30
N LEU A 126 3.55 -13.92 -6.61
CA LEU A 126 4.75 -14.52 -7.21
C LEU A 126 6.02 -13.80 -6.73
N SER A 127 5.99 -12.45 -6.63
CA SER A 127 7.11 -11.69 -6.08
C SER A 127 7.44 -12.10 -4.64
N THR A 128 6.43 -12.26 -3.80
CA THR A 128 6.59 -12.74 -2.42
C THR A 128 7.12 -14.18 -2.39
N GLU A 129 6.59 -15.07 -3.24
CA GLU A 129 7.03 -16.48 -3.37
C GLU A 129 8.52 -16.59 -3.69
N VAL A 130 9.04 -15.69 -4.51
CA VAL A 130 10.48 -15.65 -4.85
C VAL A 130 11.33 -14.82 -3.89
N GLY A 131 10.77 -14.40 -2.75
CA GLY A 131 11.47 -13.67 -1.69
C GLY A 131 11.69 -12.18 -1.97
N ARG A 132 10.95 -11.60 -2.93
CA ARG A 132 11.03 -10.19 -3.31
C ARG A 132 9.79 -9.43 -2.82
N PHE A 133 9.71 -9.24 -1.50
CA PHE A 133 8.65 -8.43 -0.87
C PHE A 133 8.64 -6.99 -1.39
N ASP A 134 9.80 -6.42 -1.64
CA ASP A 134 9.98 -5.09 -2.22
C ASP A 134 9.27 -4.96 -3.58
N TYR A 135 9.37 -5.94 -4.47
CA TYR A 135 8.67 -5.91 -5.76
C TYR A 135 7.17 -6.08 -5.60
N ALA A 136 6.73 -6.95 -4.67
CA ALA A 136 5.31 -7.10 -4.35
C ALA A 136 4.71 -5.77 -3.85
N ILE A 137 5.40 -5.10 -2.93
CA ILE A 137 4.99 -3.80 -2.38
C ILE A 137 4.99 -2.73 -3.48
N GLN A 138 5.97 -2.70 -4.37
CA GLN A 138 6.01 -1.74 -5.48
C GLN A 138 4.81 -1.91 -6.42
N ILE A 139 4.41 -3.16 -6.75
CA ILE A 139 3.21 -3.44 -7.55
C ILE A 139 1.96 -2.93 -6.82
N ALA A 140 1.79 -3.27 -5.54
CA ALA A 140 0.63 -2.86 -4.75
C ALA A 140 0.59 -1.35 -4.50
N LYS A 141 1.74 -0.69 -4.36
CA LYS A 141 1.85 0.76 -4.23
C LYS A 141 1.46 1.48 -5.53
N GLN A 142 1.88 0.95 -6.69
CA GLN A 142 1.47 1.48 -7.99
C GLN A 142 -0.06 1.37 -8.16
N ALA A 143 -0.66 0.23 -7.83
CA ALA A 143 -2.10 0.03 -7.86
C ALA A 143 -2.87 1.00 -6.95
N SER A 144 -2.29 1.36 -5.80
CA SER A 144 -2.92 2.29 -4.85
C SER A 144 -3.10 3.71 -5.40
N TYR A 145 -2.26 4.15 -6.35
CA TYR A 145 -2.44 5.43 -7.03
C TYR A 145 -3.72 5.46 -7.86
N GLU A 146 -4.15 4.30 -8.34
CA GLU A 146 -5.40 4.12 -9.07
C GLU A 146 -6.54 3.59 -8.20
N LYS A 147 -6.44 3.77 -6.89
CA LYS A 147 -7.46 3.41 -5.87
C LYS A 147 -7.70 1.91 -5.73
N ARG A 148 -6.79 1.05 -6.20
CA ARG A 148 -6.82 -0.39 -5.92
C ARG A 148 -5.90 -0.68 -4.75
N PHE A 149 -6.45 -1.18 -3.64
CA PHE A 149 -5.72 -1.34 -2.38
C PHE A 149 -5.52 -2.82 -2.06
N TYR A 150 -4.29 -3.29 -2.10
CA TYR A 150 -3.87 -4.65 -1.75
C TYR A 150 -3.15 -4.62 -0.39
N ASN A 151 -3.91 -4.50 0.69
CA ASN A 151 -3.35 -4.21 2.01
C ASN A 151 -2.46 -5.33 2.54
N GLU A 152 -2.82 -6.60 2.33
CA GLU A 152 -2.01 -7.76 2.72
C GLU A 152 -0.63 -7.79 2.03
N ILE A 153 -0.56 -7.25 0.80
CA ILE A 153 0.68 -7.14 0.04
C ILE A 153 1.45 -5.89 0.45
N ASN A 154 0.76 -4.76 0.63
CA ASN A 154 1.37 -3.50 1.02
C ASN A 154 1.97 -3.53 2.44
N TYR A 155 1.39 -4.34 3.32
CA TYR A 155 1.75 -4.43 4.74
C TYR A 155 1.96 -5.89 5.14
N PRO A 156 3.01 -6.56 4.62
CA PRO A 156 3.27 -7.96 4.92
C PRO A 156 3.61 -8.13 6.39
N ILE A 157 2.96 -9.11 7.03
CA ILE A 157 3.27 -9.52 8.39
C ILE A 157 4.31 -10.63 8.32
N ILE A 158 5.56 -10.27 8.54
CA ILE A 158 6.67 -11.22 8.55
C ILE A 158 7.24 -11.35 9.96
N GLN A 159 7.94 -12.45 10.22
CA GLN A 159 8.58 -12.67 11.50
C GLN A 159 9.69 -11.63 11.71
N THR A 160 9.58 -10.84 12.77
CA THR A 160 10.64 -9.90 13.18
C THR A 160 11.82 -10.66 13.79
N PRO A 161 13.06 -10.15 13.67
CA PRO A 161 14.22 -10.74 14.33
C PRO A 161 13.98 -10.86 15.83
N LYS A 162 14.39 -12.00 16.42
CA LYS A 162 14.38 -12.17 17.87
C LYS A 162 15.54 -11.36 18.46
N ILE A 163 15.22 -10.29 19.20
CA ILE A 163 16.23 -9.49 19.90
C ILE A 163 16.45 -10.08 21.28
N VAL A 164 17.72 -10.20 21.68
CA VAL A 164 18.14 -10.89 22.92
C VAL A 164 17.71 -10.10 24.18
N ASN A 165 17.56 -8.78 24.10
CA ASN A 165 17.20 -7.97 25.27
C ASN A 165 15.74 -7.52 25.23
N LYS A 166 14.88 -8.21 25.95
CA LYS A 166 13.42 -8.00 25.98
C LYS A 166 12.98 -6.69 26.65
N LYS A 167 13.84 -6.00 27.41
CA LYS A 167 13.43 -4.85 28.24
C LYS A 167 13.19 -3.54 27.47
N SER A 168 13.61 -3.45 26.21
CA SER A 168 13.50 -2.21 25.40
C SER A 168 13.06 -2.45 23.96
N MET A 169 12.37 -3.54 23.68
CA MET A 169 11.90 -3.83 22.32
C MET A 169 10.72 -2.94 21.93
N PRO A 170 10.81 -2.25 20.77
CA PRO A 170 9.64 -1.64 20.15
C PRO A 170 8.58 -2.71 19.82
N LYS A 171 7.33 -2.30 19.73
CA LYS A 171 6.26 -3.18 19.26
C LYS A 171 6.60 -3.72 17.86
N PRO A 172 6.35 -5.00 17.57
CA PRO A 172 6.64 -5.60 16.25
C PRO A 172 6.05 -4.80 15.08
N GLU A 173 4.86 -4.22 15.27
CA GLU A 173 4.19 -3.39 14.27
C GLU A 173 5.00 -2.14 13.91
N LEU A 174 5.64 -1.52 14.90
CA LEU A 174 6.50 -0.36 14.67
C LEU A 174 7.77 -0.76 13.92
N VAL A 175 8.38 -1.89 14.29
CA VAL A 175 9.56 -2.42 13.59
C VAL A 175 9.24 -2.69 12.12
N LEU A 176 8.13 -3.39 11.83
CA LEU A 176 7.69 -3.68 10.47
C LEU A 176 7.37 -2.40 9.68
N ALA A 177 6.75 -1.40 10.33
CA ALA A 177 6.45 -0.12 9.70
C ALA A 177 7.72 0.64 9.29
N VAL A 178 8.77 0.63 10.14
CA VAL A 178 10.07 1.25 9.82
C VAL A 178 10.74 0.51 8.67
N ILE A 179 10.85 -0.83 8.73
CA ILE A 179 11.46 -1.63 7.66
C ILE A 179 10.74 -1.38 6.32
N ARG A 180 9.40 -1.33 6.35
CA ARG A 180 8.63 -1.03 5.16
C ARG A 180 8.93 0.36 4.62
N GLN A 181 9.06 1.35 5.47
CA GLN A 181 9.32 2.74 5.06
C GLN A 181 10.72 2.91 4.48
N GLU A 182 11.72 2.28 5.08
CA GLU A 182 13.13 2.46 4.72
C GLU A 182 13.54 1.62 3.50
N SER A 183 13.14 0.35 3.44
CA SER A 183 13.64 -0.57 2.42
C SER A 183 12.55 -1.32 1.65
N GLU A 184 11.27 -1.15 1.98
CA GLU A 184 10.18 -1.99 1.45
C GLU A 184 10.47 -3.50 1.63
N PHE A 185 11.19 -3.87 2.68
CA PHE A 185 11.69 -5.22 2.96
C PHE A 185 12.73 -5.74 1.94
N ASP A 186 13.41 -4.89 1.22
CA ASP A 186 14.57 -5.31 0.42
C ASP A 186 15.74 -5.65 1.35
N GLN A 187 16.05 -6.94 1.47
CA GLN A 187 17.16 -7.45 2.29
C GLN A 187 18.54 -7.06 1.76
N ARG A 188 18.61 -6.53 0.55
CA ARG A 188 19.85 -6.08 -0.11
C ARG A 188 19.97 -4.56 -0.15
N ALA A 189 19.06 -3.84 0.52
CA ALA A 189 19.13 -2.40 0.60
C ALA A 189 20.40 -1.96 1.35
N ASN A 190 21.19 -1.11 0.74
CA ASN A 190 22.36 -0.49 1.34
C ASN A 190 22.13 1.01 1.51
N SER A 191 22.54 1.56 2.67
CA SER A 191 22.61 3.00 2.83
C SER A 191 23.83 3.54 2.07
N TYR A 192 23.64 4.67 1.40
CA TYR A 192 24.73 5.40 0.73
C TYR A 192 25.26 6.56 1.59
N VAL A 193 24.91 6.57 2.89
CA VAL A 193 25.36 7.57 3.87
C VAL A 193 26.45 7.00 4.73
#